data_9d07a8ef0e5d365e9bbf4828e045a6b5
#
_entry.id   9d07a8ef0e5d365e9bbf4828e045a6b5
#
_cell.length_a   1.000
_cell.length_b   1.000
_cell.length_c   1.000
_cell.angle_alpha   90.00
_cell.angle_beta   90.00
_cell.angle_gamma   90.00
#
_symmetry.space_group_name_H-M   'P 1'
#
loop_
_entity.id
_entity.type
_entity.pdbx_description
1 polymer ?
#
loop_
_entity_poly.entity_id
_entity_poly.type
_entity_poly.pdbx_seq_one_letter_code
_entity_poly.pdbx_strand_id
1 'polypeptide(L)'
;MAKIKTRARTLDMLGRQQIAGIPTALSELFKNAHDAYADNVEVDYIRKKNLLILRDNGLGMTRAEFEDRWLTIGTDSKFEDEDAIEKPAIDINKDKRPVMGEKGIGRLAIAAIGPQVLVMTRSKRDNELGELVVSFINWSLFSLAGLDLSDIDIPILTKQHGENATFEDVESLKHQAIENVKHLSNKISASKINKICNEIESFSYDPNFWRNALNKQDENSRLIANRDYLQVCDTGCGTHFIISPVDSVITNEIDESDDKEVSKLKKVLLGFSNTIQNDRKPRINASFRDHNLAGETIDHIAEQEFFTPDDIELADHYFAGNVNQFGQFSGKGKIFKQLFDNVPINWKNIDNSPISCGPFRIVLAAVQGTKKETLLSPELHEYLRGKTIKLGGIYIYRDDIRVLPYGGPDVDFFGVEKRRTYRAADSYFSNRNMICYIELTRENNSTLQEKAGREGFIENKAYKQFRSIIENFFISVAKQYFVESGELAETFKFEKERNKKNYDALEKRAKLKNEKKKQLVKDLDGFFEHFKDENFTTLILNKKIEIENKVYSFNENLVDYDSFITNIELEKVKFLEDLKSK
;
A
#
# COMPACT_ATOMS: atom_id res chain seq x y z
N MET A 1 10.56 45.65 -23.57
CA MET A 1 10.79 44.80 -22.38
C MET A 1 10.61 43.35 -22.80
N ALA A 2 11.52 42.46 -22.41
CA ALA A 2 11.40 41.04 -22.70
C ALA A 2 10.54 40.34 -21.62
N LYS A 3 9.71 39.37 -22.01
CA LYS A 3 8.89 38.55 -21.11
C LYS A 3 9.34 37.10 -21.19
N ILE A 4 9.28 36.39 -20.08
CA ILE A 4 9.50 34.92 -20.07
C ILE A 4 8.32 34.28 -20.82
N LYS A 5 8.63 33.35 -21.76
CA LYS A 5 7.62 32.60 -22.52
C LYS A 5 7.67 31.14 -22.09
N THR A 6 6.51 30.50 -22.01
CA THR A 6 6.38 29.10 -21.61
C THR A 6 6.01 28.24 -22.82
N ARG A 7 6.87 27.30 -23.18
CA ARG A 7 6.60 26.31 -24.23
C ARG A 7 5.69 25.19 -23.70
N ALA A 8 4.87 24.61 -24.57
CA ALA A 8 4.00 23.49 -24.24
C ALA A 8 4.78 22.31 -23.61
N ARG A 9 6.00 22.07 -24.07
CA ARG A 9 6.89 21.01 -23.56
C ARG A 9 7.20 21.13 -22.06
N THR A 10 7.05 22.30 -21.47
CA THR A 10 7.24 22.48 -20.02
C THR A 10 6.25 21.62 -19.22
N LEU A 11 5.04 21.43 -19.73
CA LEU A 11 4.04 20.54 -19.11
C LEU A 11 4.45 19.07 -19.14
N ASP A 12 4.94 18.61 -20.26
CA ASP A 12 5.45 17.23 -20.39
C ASP A 12 6.63 16.99 -19.43
N MET A 13 7.53 17.98 -19.30
CA MET A 13 8.65 17.89 -18.36
C MET A 13 8.20 17.87 -16.89
N LEU A 14 7.23 18.69 -16.51
CA LEU A 14 6.71 18.77 -15.14
C LEU A 14 5.83 17.57 -14.78
N GLY A 15 5.08 17.02 -15.73
CA GLY A 15 4.21 15.88 -15.54
C GLY A 15 4.97 14.56 -15.69
N ARG A 16 5.20 14.15 -16.93
CA ARG A 16 5.71 12.81 -17.26
C ARG A 16 7.14 12.56 -16.79
N GLN A 17 8.03 13.57 -16.87
CA GLN A 17 9.45 13.38 -16.59
C GLN A 17 9.84 13.56 -15.12
N GLN A 18 9.04 14.30 -14.32
CA GLN A 18 9.35 14.52 -12.91
C GLN A 18 8.70 13.51 -11.97
N ILE A 19 7.70 12.77 -12.43
CA ILE A 19 6.98 11.82 -11.58
C ILE A 19 7.70 10.46 -11.63
N ALA A 20 8.02 9.92 -10.46
CA ALA A 20 8.76 8.67 -10.30
C ALA A 20 7.88 7.42 -10.60
N GLY A 21 7.30 7.36 -11.82
CA GLY A 21 6.51 6.24 -12.32
C GLY A 21 5.03 6.29 -11.96
N ILE A 22 4.27 5.33 -12.53
CA ILE A 22 2.81 5.25 -12.42
C ILE A 22 2.32 5.09 -10.98
N PRO A 23 2.96 4.28 -10.10
CA PRO A 23 2.51 4.17 -8.71
C PRO A 23 2.52 5.50 -7.96
N THR A 24 3.54 6.33 -8.19
CA THR A 24 3.63 7.68 -7.62
C THR A 24 2.55 8.60 -8.22
N ALA A 25 2.29 8.46 -9.53
CA ALA A 25 1.22 9.20 -10.19
C ALA A 25 -0.15 8.90 -9.58
N LEU A 26 -0.46 7.63 -9.34
CA LEU A 26 -1.71 7.22 -8.69
C LEU A 26 -1.81 7.75 -7.26
N SER A 27 -0.73 7.69 -6.48
CA SER A 27 -0.69 8.26 -5.14
C SER A 27 -0.98 9.76 -5.12
N GLU A 28 -0.48 10.52 -6.12
CA GLU A 28 -0.78 11.95 -6.25
C GLU A 28 -2.25 12.20 -6.58
N LEU A 29 -2.85 11.38 -7.43
CA LEU A 29 -4.28 11.49 -7.74
C LEU A 29 -5.14 11.14 -6.51
N PHE A 30 -4.72 10.18 -5.70
CA PHE A 30 -5.38 9.87 -4.42
C PHE A 30 -5.29 11.04 -3.43
N LYS A 31 -4.15 11.73 -3.37
CA LYS A 31 -4.01 12.96 -2.57
C LYS A 31 -4.91 14.09 -3.08
N ASN A 32 -5.06 14.21 -4.40
CA ASN A 32 -5.99 15.19 -4.98
C ASN A 32 -7.45 14.85 -4.61
N ALA A 33 -7.83 13.58 -4.62
CA ALA A 33 -9.14 13.14 -4.14
C ALA A 33 -9.35 13.46 -2.65
N HIS A 34 -8.32 13.23 -1.81
CA HIS A 34 -8.35 13.63 -0.39
C HIS A 34 -8.55 15.14 -0.23
N ASP A 35 -7.83 15.96 -1.00
CA ASP A 35 -7.94 17.43 -0.98
C ASP A 35 -9.32 17.92 -1.48
N ALA A 36 -9.98 17.12 -2.34
CA ALA A 36 -11.34 17.32 -2.79
C ALA A 36 -12.40 16.77 -1.82
N TYR A 37 -12.03 16.39 -0.59
CA TYR A 37 -12.92 15.84 0.44
C TYR A 37 -13.62 14.52 0.02
N ALA A 38 -13.02 13.74 -0.86
CA ALA A 38 -13.54 12.42 -1.22
C ALA A 38 -13.44 11.45 -0.02
N ASP A 39 -14.46 10.61 0.17
CA ASP A 39 -14.44 9.51 1.13
C ASP A 39 -13.91 8.22 0.48
N ASN A 40 -14.05 8.13 -0.84
CA ASN A 40 -13.56 7.00 -1.63
C ASN A 40 -12.81 7.49 -2.87
N VAL A 41 -11.70 6.84 -3.17
CA VAL A 41 -10.97 6.94 -4.43
C VAL A 41 -10.71 5.54 -4.98
N GLU A 42 -11.07 5.31 -6.23
CA GLU A 42 -11.08 3.99 -6.82
C GLU A 42 -10.43 4.01 -8.20
N VAL A 43 -9.66 2.99 -8.48
CA VAL A 43 -9.08 2.73 -9.79
C VAL A 43 -9.58 1.40 -10.31
N ASP A 44 -10.03 1.38 -11.57
CA ASP A 44 -10.30 0.17 -12.33
C ASP A 44 -9.41 0.14 -13.57
N TYR A 45 -8.51 -0.82 -13.63
CA TYR A 45 -7.68 -1.08 -14.80
C TYR A 45 -8.27 -2.25 -15.61
N ILE A 46 -8.84 -1.95 -16.76
CA ILE A 46 -9.51 -2.92 -17.64
C ILE A 46 -8.54 -3.33 -18.74
N ARG A 47 -7.77 -4.38 -18.52
CA ARG A 47 -6.69 -4.81 -19.44
C ARG A 47 -7.18 -5.11 -20.86
N LYS A 48 -8.34 -5.76 -21.03
CA LYS A 48 -8.91 -6.07 -22.35
C LYS A 48 -9.20 -4.83 -23.21
N LYS A 49 -9.45 -3.69 -22.57
CA LYS A 49 -9.75 -2.42 -23.25
C LYS A 49 -8.58 -1.45 -23.24
N ASN A 50 -7.48 -1.80 -22.59
CA ASN A 50 -6.37 -0.91 -22.30
C ASN A 50 -6.83 0.43 -21.72
N LEU A 51 -7.71 0.35 -20.71
CA LEU A 51 -8.46 1.45 -20.15
C LEU A 51 -8.26 1.50 -18.64
N LEU A 52 -7.90 2.65 -18.10
CA LEU A 52 -7.87 2.90 -16.67
C LEU A 52 -8.88 4.00 -16.32
N ILE A 53 -9.73 3.72 -15.34
CA ILE A 53 -10.71 4.66 -14.82
C ILE A 53 -10.36 4.93 -13.37
N LEU A 54 -9.97 6.17 -13.07
CA LEU A 54 -9.79 6.65 -11.71
C LEU A 54 -10.96 7.58 -11.38
N ARG A 55 -11.60 7.37 -10.24
CA ARG A 55 -12.72 8.19 -9.80
C ARG A 55 -12.71 8.41 -8.31
N ASP A 56 -13.20 9.58 -7.92
CA ASP A 56 -13.43 9.98 -6.55
C ASP A 56 -14.87 10.51 -6.39
N ASN A 57 -15.36 10.47 -5.16
CA ASN A 57 -16.65 11.03 -4.75
C ASN A 57 -16.49 12.34 -3.97
N GLY A 58 -15.47 13.11 -4.31
CA GLY A 58 -15.20 14.42 -3.69
C GLY A 58 -16.18 15.51 -4.12
N LEU A 59 -15.85 16.75 -3.78
CA LEU A 59 -16.69 17.92 -4.08
C LEU A 59 -16.80 18.23 -5.58
N GLY A 60 -15.99 17.60 -6.43
CA GLY A 60 -15.93 17.89 -7.86
C GLY A 60 -15.58 19.34 -8.18
N MET A 61 -15.69 19.72 -9.45
CA MET A 61 -15.34 21.06 -9.95
C MET A 61 -16.47 21.66 -10.77
N THR A 62 -16.72 22.95 -10.58
CA THR A 62 -17.49 23.75 -11.52
C THR A 62 -16.67 24.00 -12.79
N ARG A 63 -17.29 24.49 -13.87
CA ARG A 63 -16.57 24.86 -15.09
C ARG A 63 -15.48 25.89 -14.83
N ALA A 64 -15.79 26.92 -14.08
CA ALA A 64 -14.82 27.96 -13.72
C ALA A 64 -13.64 27.38 -12.90
N GLU A 65 -13.91 26.53 -11.90
CA GLU A 65 -12.85 25.87 -11.13
C GLU A 65 -12.01 24.92 -12.00
N PHE A 66 -12.62 24.26 -13.00
CA PHE A 66 -11.89 23.42 -13.93
C PHE A 66 -10.95 24.25 -14.81
N GLU A 67 -11.41 25.36 -15.38
CA GLU A 67 -10.61 26.25 -16.23
C GLU A 67 -9.54 27.02 -15.39
N ASP A 68 -9.94 27.67 -14.31
CA ASP A 68 -9.08 28.59 -13.56
C ASP A 68 -8.12 27.88 -12.60
N ARG A 69 -8.49 26.70 -12.12
CA ARG A 69 -7.69 25.97 -11.13
C ARG A 69 -7.09 24.69 -11.71
N TRP A 70 -7.91 23.86 -12.40
CA TRP A 70 -7.41 22.56 -12.85
C TRP A 70 -6.56 22.65 -14.12
N LEU A 71 -6.90 23.53 -15.06
CA LEU A 71 -6.09 23.78 -16.27
C LEU A 71 -4.96 24.79 -16.03
N THR A 72 -5.00 25.60 -14.98
CA THR A 72 -3.96 26.57 -14.66
C THR A 72 -2.85 25.96 -13.81
N ILE A 73 -1.58 26.09 -14.23
CA ILE A 73 -0.42 25.51 -13.57
C ILE A 73 0.21 26.49 -12.60
N GLY A 74 0.61 25.99 -11.43
CA GLY A 74 1.23 26.82 -10.40
C GLY A 74 0.23 27.77 -9.74
N THR A 75 -1.03 27.32 -9.58
CA THR A 75 -2.06 28.11 -8.89
C THR A 75 -1.71 28.30 -7.42
N ASP A 76 -1.92 29.52 -6.93
CA ASP A 76 -1.77 29.89 -5.51
C ASP A 76 -2.98 29.47 -4.66
N SER A 77 -3.97 28.81 -5.28
CA SER A 77 -5.25 28.44 -4.63
C SER A 77 -5.13 27.52 -3.40
N LYS A 78 -3.93 26.99 -3.14
CA LYS A 78 -3.62 26.15 -1.98
C LYS A 78 -2.67 26.82 -0.97
N PHE A 79 -2.20 28.03 -1.23
CA PHE A 79 -1.47 28.81 -0.24
C PHE A 79 -2.44 29.45 0.76
N GLU A 80 -2.10 29.41 2.05
CA GLU A 80 -2.88 30.02 3.14
C GLU A 80 -2.64 31.54 3.21
N ASP A 81 -2.69 32.26 2.10
CA ASP A 81 -2.75 33.70 2.16
C ASP A 81 -4.17 34.13 2.58
N GLU A 82 -4.24 34.91 3.65
CA GLU A 82 -5.52 35.45 4.19
C GLU A 82 -6.30 36.27 3.16
N ASP A 83 -5.64 36.72 2.09
CA ASP A 83 -6.19 37.50 0.99
C ASP A 83 -6.61 36.65 -0.24
N ALA A 84 -6.48 35.32 -0.21
CA ALA A 84 -6.86 34.50 -1.34
C ALA A 84 -8.36 34.44 -1.53
N ILE A 85 -8.78 35.00 -2.67
CA ILE A 85 -10.15 35.08 -3.14
C ILE A 85 -10.76 33.66 -3.16
N GLU A 86 -11.85 33.49 -2.40
CA GLU A 86 -12.78 32.36 -2.36
C GLU A 86 -12.16 30.94 -2.20
N LYS A 87 -12.04 30.51 -0.94
CA LYS A 87 -11.98 29.09 -0.60
C LYS A 87 -13.29 28.45 -1.07
N PRO A 88 -13.26 27.27 -1.73
CA PRO A 88 -14.52 26.58 -2.03
C PRO A 88 -15.30 26.40 -0.73
N ALA A 89 -16.60 26.71 -0.76
CA ALA A 89 -17.48 26.49 0.37
C ALA A 89 -17.39 25.02 0.76
N ILE A 90 -16.74 24.73 1.89
CA ILE A 90 -16.60 23.38 2.43
C ILE A 90 -18.00 22.98 2.88
N ASP A 91 -18.45 21.78 2.52
CA ASP A 91 -19.66 21.22 3.10
C ASP A 91 -19.52 21.27 4.63
N ILE A 92 -20.40 22.05 5.28
CA ILE A 92 -20.35 22.38 6.71
C ILE A 92 -20.34 21.11 7.59
N ASN A 93 -20.67 19.96 7.03
CA ASN A 93 -20.76 18.68 7.73
C ASN A 93 -19.48 17.82 7.66
N LYS A 94 -18.40 18.26 7.01
CA LYS A 94 -17.13 17.51 6.96
C LYS A 94 -16.03 18.21 7.77
N ASP A 95 -15.29 17.43 8.54
CA ASP A 95 -14.11 17.92 9.27
C ASP A 95 -13.10 18.55 8.29
N LYS A 96 -12.51 19.68 8.69
CA LYS A 96 -11.48 20.35 7.90
C LYS A 96 -10.31 19.39 7.66
N ARG A 97 -9.97 19.15 6.40
CA ARG A 97 -8.83 18.33 6.00
C ARG A 97 -7.63 19.22 5.69
N PRO A 98 -6.42 18.89 6.18
CA PRO A 98 -5.20 19.56 5.74
C PRO A 98 -4.95 19.27 4.26
N VAL A 99 -4.58 20.31 3.51
CA VAL A 99 -4.31 20.20 2.07
C VAL A 99 -2.99 19.46 1.84
N MET A 100 -2.98 18.39 1.06
CA MET A 100 -1.79 17.58 0.78
C MET A 100 -0.99 18.05 -0.44
N GLY A 101 -1.67 18.61 -1.43
CA GLY A 101 -1.05 19.10 -2.66
C GLY A 101 -0.58 20.54 -2.56
N GLU A 102 0.73 20.78 -2.39
CA GLU A 102 1.30 22.13 -2.22
C GLU A 102 1.64 22.84 -3.54
N LYS A 103 1.92 22.11 -4.63
CA LYS A 103 2.63 22.64 -5.81
C LYS A 103 1.75 22.88 -7.04
N GLY A 104 0.50 22.49 -7.02
CA GLY A 104 -0.42 22.66 -8.16
C GLY A 104 -0.06 21.88 -9.44
N ILE A 105 0.91 20.95 -9.38
CA ILE A 105 1.38 20.13 -10.52
C ILE A 105 1.00 18.65 -10.44
N GLY A 106 0.47 18.18 -9.30
CA GLY A 106 0.12 16.77 -9.09
C GLY A 106 -0.90 16.22 -10.10
N ARG A 107 -1.76 17.09 -10.66
CA ARG A 107 -2.71 16.74 -11.73
C ARG A 107 -2.04 16.31 -13.03
N LEU A 108 -0.81 16.77 -13.29
CA LEU A 108 -0.04 16.38 -14.47
C LEU A 108 0.44 14.91 -14.38
N ALA A 109 0.29 14.28 -13.22
CA ALA A 109 0.56 12.87 -13.01
C ALA A 109 -0.25 11.96 -13.95
N ILE A 110 -1.43 12.40 -14.38
CA ILE A 110 -2.26 11.67 -15.35
C ILE A 110 -1.49 11.39 -16.64
N ALA A 111 -0.68 12.34 -17.10
CA ALA A 111 0.13 12.20 -18.31
C ALA A 111 1.18 11.06 -18.24
N ALA A 112 1.57 10.64 -17.03
CA ALA A 112 2.46 9.50 -16.84
C ALA A 112 1.72 8.15 -16.93
N ILE A 113 0.39 8.14 -16.74
CA ILE A 113 -0.42 6.92 -16.82
C ILE A 113 -0.80 6.61 -18.26
N GLY A 114 -1.10 7.63 -19.05
CA GLY A 114 -1.43 7.47 -20.46
C GLY A 114 -1.53 8.79 -21.21
N PRO A 115 -1.44 8.75 -22.57
CA PRO A 115 -1.36 9.94 -23.40
C PRO A 115 -2.67 10.69 -23.54
N GLN A 116 -3.82 10.07 -23.25
CA GLN A 116 -5.13 10.67 -23.43
C GLN A 116 -5.99 10.48 -22.19
N VAL A 117 -6.75 11.50 -21.84
CA VAL A 117 -7.71 11.46 -20.74
C VAL A 117 -9.00 12.18 -21.10
N LEU A 118 -10.12 11.52 -20.79
CA LEU A 118 -11.43 12.16 -20.69
C LEU A 118 -11.67 12.45 -19.20
N VAL A 119 -11.93 13.71 -18.87
CA VAL A 119 -12.26 14.17 -17.53
C VAL A 119 -13.76 14.43 -17.45
N MET A 120 -14.42 13.84 -16.46
CA MET A 120 -15.81 14.15 -16.12
C MET A 120 -15.86 14.58 -14.67
N THR A 121 -16.37 15.75 -14.39
CA THR A 121 -16.48 16.26 -13.03
C THR A 121 -17.79 16.99 -12.80
N ARG A 122 -18.41 16.76 -11.65
CA ARG A 122 -19.62 17.46 -11.22
C ARG A 122 -19.43 17.98 -9.81
N SER A 123 -19.63 19.25 -9.64
CA SER A 123 -19.50 19.90 -8.33
C SER A 123 -20.71 19.63 -7.45
N LYS A 124 -20.47 19.63 -6.13
CA LYS A 124 -21.51 19.73 -5.11
C LYS A 124 -21.16 20.87 -4.17
N ARG A 125 -22.04 21.86 -4.05
CA ARG A 125 -21.89 23.00 -3.16
C ARG A 125 -23.22 23.22 -2.42
N ASP A 126 -23.17 23.45 -1.12
CA ASP A 126 -24.35 23.71 -0.28
C ASP A 126 -25.50 22.70 -0.49
N ASN A 127 -25.13 21.41 -0.65
CA ASN A 127 -26.05 20.29 -0.99
C ASN A 127 -26.70 20.36 -2.37
N GLU A 128 -26.35 21.31 -3.22
CA GLU A 128 -26.81 21.39 -4.61
C GLU A 128 -25.77 20.80 -5.54
N LEU A 129 -26.23 20.02 -6.51
CA LEU A 129 -25.40 19.47 -7.58
C LEU A 129 -25.29 20.48 -8.71
N GLY A 130 -24.06 20.74 -9.13
CA GLY A 130 -23.76 21.61 -10.27
C GLY A 130 -23.88 20.90 -11.62
N GLU A 131 -23.44 21.60 -12.63
CA GLU A 131 -23.32 21.10 -14.00
C GLU A 131 -22.27 19.98 -14.08
N LEU A 132 -22.45 19.06 -15.01
CA LEU A 132 -21.42 18.08 -15.38
C LEU A 132 -20.48 18.73 -16.40
N VAL A 133 -19.22 18.86 -16.05
CA VAL A 133 -18.15 19.32 -16.94
C VAL A 133 -17.45 18.11 -17.54
N VAL A 134 -17.32 18.07 -18.86
CA VAL A 134 -16.65 17.01 -19.62
C VAL A 134 -15.57 17.63 -20.49
N SER A 135 -14.35 17.12 -20.44
CA SER A 135 -13.23 17.61 -21.24
C SER A 135 -12.35 16.48 -21.74
N PHE A 136 -11.81 16.61 -22.95
CA PHE A 136 -10.89 15.66 -23.53
C PHE A 136 -9.52 16.30 -23.74
N ILE A 137 -8.46 15.63 -23.25
CA ILE A 137 -7.08 16.14 -23.30
C ILE A 137 -6.18 15.07 -23.91
N ASN A 138 -5.40 15.46 -24.91
CA ASN A 138 -4.31 14.64 -25.45
C ASN A 138 -2.97 15.23 -25.00
N TRP A 139 -2.29 14.53 -24.09
CA TRP A 139 -1.00 14.96 -23.52
C TRP A 139 0.16 14.87 -24.52
N SER A 140 0.02 14.07 -25.60
CA SER A 140 1.05 13.96 -26.64
C SER A 140 1.28 15.30 -27.37
N LEU A 141 0.26 16.16 -27.43
CA LEU A 141 0.38 17.51 -27.98
C LEU A 141 1.43 18.37 -27.25
N PHE A 142 1.47 18.25 -25.92
CA PHE A 142 2.38 19.02 -25.09
C PHE A 142 3.84 18.57 -25.24
N SER A 143 4.09 17.39 -25.76
CA SER A 143 5.45 16.90 -26.02
C SER A 143 6.07 17.45 -27.32
N LEU A 144 5.25 18.08 -28.17
CA LEU A 144 5.68 18.56 -29.49
C LEU A 144 6.55 19.81 -29.37
N ALA A 145 7.67 19.81 -30.11
CA ALA A 145 8.53 21.00 -30.21
C ALA A 145 7.88 22.07 -31.09
N GLY A 146 8.04 23.33 -30.70
CA GLY A 146 7.60 24.47 -31.49
C GLY A 146 6.27 25.10 -31.04
N LEU A 147 5.54 24.45 -30.15
CA LEU A 147 4.27 24.96 -29.62
C LEU A 147 4.47 25.74 -28.32
N ASP A 148 3.73 26.82 -28.18
CA ASP A 148 3.52 27.52 -26.92
C ASP A 148 2.25 26.95 -26.23
N LEU A 149 2.11 27.09 -24.91
CA LEU A 149 0.93 26.63 -24.20
C LEU A 149 -0.36 27.25 -24.74
N SER A 150 -0.31 28.50 -25.10
CA SER A 150 -1.43 29.25 -25.68
C SER A 150 -1.86 28.81 -27.08
N ASP A 151 -1.13 27.87 -27.70
CA ASP A 151 -1.47 27.33 -29.03
C ASP A 151 -2.40 26.12 -28.95
N ILE A 152 -2.56 25.56 -27.74
CA ILE A 152 -3.29 24.31 -27.55
C ILE A 152 -4.62 24.60 -26.88
N ASP A 153 -5.69 24.47 -27.64
CA ASP A 153 -7.05 24.60 -27.15
C ASP A 153 -7.56 23.24 -26.64
N ILE A 154 -8.18 23.24 -25.47
CA ILE A 154 -8.74 22.06 -24.83
C ILE A 154 -10.27 22.13 -24.94
N PRO A 155 -10.92 21.14 -25.60
CA PRO A 155 -12.37 21.13 -25.74
C PRO A 155 -13.04 20.82 -24.39
N ILE A 156 -14.08 21.60 -24.05
CA ILE A 156 -14.88 21.48 -22.83
C ILE A 156 -16.35 21.53 -23.19
N LEU A 157 -17.10 20.56 -22.68
CA LEU A 157 -18.55 20.47 -22.77
C LEU A 157 -19.16 20.59 -21.36
N THR A 158 -20.29 21.25 -21.25
CA THR A 158 -21.05 21.35 -20.01
C THR A 158 -22.46 20.80 -20.20
N LYS A 159 -22.91 19.94 -19.28
CA LYS A 159 -24.27 19.40 -19.25
C LYS A 159 -25.03 19.98 -18.06
N GLN A 160 -26.30 20.25 -18.27
CA GLN A 160 -27.17 20.79 -17.22
C GLN A 160 -27.36 19.79 -16.08
N HIS A 161 -27.87 20.27 -14.95
CA HIS A 161 -28.23 19.43 -13.82
C HIS A 161 -29.20 18.33 -14.24
N GLY A 162 -28.87 17.07 -13.87
CA GLY A 162 -29.67 15.88 -14.23
C GLY A 162 -29.36 15.27 -15.60
N GLU A 163 -28.56 15.94 -16.45
CA GLU A 163 -28.09 15.38 -17.70
C GLU A 163 -26.77 14.61 -17.52
N ASN A 164 -26.60 13.56 -18.29
CA ASN A 164 -25.38 12.77 -18.33
C ASN A 164 -24.62 12.95 -19.64
N ALA A 165 -23.31 12.74 -19.62
CA ALA A 165 -22.52 12.64 -20.83
C ALA A 165 -22.96 11.39 -21.63
N THR A 166 -22.98 11.53 -22.96
CA THR A 166 -23.29 10.45 -23.89
C THR A 166 -22.06 10.08 -24.71
N PHE A 167 -22.15 8.99 -25.47
CA PHE A 167 -21.09 8.62 -26.39
C PHE A 167 -20.88 9.69 -27.48
N GLU A 168 -21.97 10.31 -27.95
CA GLU A 168 -21.94 11.38 -28.94
C GLU A 168 -21.23 12.63 -28.40
N ASP A 169 -21.37 12.92 -27.12
CA ASP A 169 -20.65 14.02 -26.46
C ASP A 169 -19.14 13.78 -26.49
N VAL A 170 -18.71 12.54 -26.21
CA VAL A 170 -17.30 12.16 -26.25
C VAL A 170 -16.75 12.25 -27.68
N GLU A 171 -17.50 11.76 -28.67
CA GLU A 171 -17.10 11.88 -30.08
C GLU A 171 -17.05 13.33 -30.55
N SER A 172 -17.98 14.18 -30.08
CA SER A 172 -17.95 15.64 -30.36
C SER A 172 -16.69 16.32 -29.80
N LEU A 173 -16.30 15.99 -28.55
CA LEU A 173 -15.07 16.52 -27.94
C LEU A 173 -13.81 16.05 -28.69
N LYS A 174 -13.77 14.78 -29.11
CA LYS A 174 -12.67 14.25 -29.94
C LYS A 174 -12.58 14.97 -31.28
N HIS A 175 -13.73 15.19 -31.93
CA HIS A 175 -13.77 15.93 -33.20
C HIS A 175 -13.24 17.36 -33.04
N GLN A 176 -13.65 18.08 -31.98
CA GLN A 176 -13.13 19.41 -31.67
C GLN A 176 -11.61 19.38 -31.43
N ALA A 177 -11.11 18.37 -30.67
CA ALA A 177 -9.68 18.19 -30.44
C ALA A 177 -8.90 17.97 -31.76
N ILE A 178 -9.45 17.17 -32.68
CA ILE A 178 -8.84 16.93 -34.00
C ILE A 178 -8.80 18.23 -34.83
N GLU A 179 -9.86 19.01 -34.83
CA GLU A 179 -9.87 20.30 -35.52
C GLU A 179 -8.85 21.28 -34.93
N ASN A 180 -8.76 21.35 -33.60
CA ASN A 180 -7.73 22.17 -32.93
C ASN A 180 -6.31 21.73 -33.34
N VAL A 181 -6.05 20.42 -33.45
CA VAL A 181 -4.75 19.90 -33.93
C VAL A 181 -4.48 20.28 -35.37
N LYS A 182 -5.49 20.22 -36.26
CA LYS A 182 -5.35 20.62 -37.68
C LYS A 182 -5.02 22.10 -37.84
N HIS A 183 -5.54 22.96 -36.98
CA HIS A 183 -5.22 24.41 -37.00
C HIS A 183 -3.73 24.69 -36.67
N LEU A 184 -3.01 23.73 -36.10
CA LEU A 184 -1.57 23.86 -35.83
C LEU A 184 -0.68 23.53 -37.06
N SER A 185 -1.26 23.34 -38.24
CA SER A 185 -0.55 22.97 -39.48
C SER A 185 0.56 23.95 -39.93
N ASN A 186 0.50 25.20 -39.46
CA ASN A 186 1.54 26.21 -39.68
C ASN A 186 2.74 26.10 -38.72
N LYS A 187 2.62 25.31 -37.63
CA LYS A 187 3.64 25.17 -36.58
C LYS A 187 4.25 23.78 -36.49
N ILE A 188 3.53 22.76 -36.90
CA ILE A 188 3.94 21.36 -36.83
C ILE A 188 3.74 20.64 -38.17
N SER A 189 4.58 19.63 -38.45
CA SER A 189 4.51 18.90 -39.71
C SER A 189 3.23 18.05 -39.86
N ALA A 190 2.77 17.87 -41.08
CA ALA A 190 1.60 17.05 -41.40
C ALA A 190 1.70 15.61 -40.84
N SER A 191 2.89 15.00 -40.84
CA SER A 191 3.09 13.67 -40.26
C SER A 191 2.79 13.64 -38.76
N LYS A 192 3.16 14.67 -37.99
CA LYS A 192 2.86 14.78 -36.56
C LYS A 192 1.38 15.04 -36.32
N ILE A 193 0.74 15.90 -37.14
CA ILE A 193 -0.72 16.13 -37.11
C ILE A 193 -1.44 14.80 -37.30
N ASN A 194 -1.12 14.06 -38.37
CA ASN A 194 -1.78 12.79 -38.66
C ASN A 194 -1.59 11.77 -37.53
N LYS A 195 -0.40 11.72 -36.91
CA LYS A 195 -0.13 10.83 -35.78
C LYS A 195 -1.04 11.16 -34.61
N ILE A 196 -1.16 12.43 -34.22
CA ILE A 196 -2.01 12.87 -33.10
C ILE A 196 -3.48 12.67 -33.43
N CYS A 197 -3.93 13.00 -34.65
CA CYS A 197 -5.32 12.75 -35.04
C CYS A 197 -5.68 11.26 -34.95
N ASN A 198 -4.83 10.36 -35.46
CA ASN A 198 -5.05 8.92 -35.34
C ASN A 198 -5.05 8.43 -33.89
N GLU A 199 -4.21 9.03 -33.02
CA GLU A 199 -4.21 8.74 -31.60
C GLU A 199 -5.52 9.17 -30.95
N ILE A 200 -6.05 10.36 -31.26
CA ILE A 200 -7.35 10.85 -30.77
C ILE A 200 -8.48 9.97 -31.29
N GLU A 201 -8.48 9.61 -32.58
CA GLU A 201 -9.48 8.73 -33.18
C GLU A 201 -9.54 7.35 -32.49
N SER A 202 -8.39 6.83 -32.05
CA SER A 202 -8.30 5.54 -31.36
C SER A 202 -8.93 5.52 -29.97
N PHE A 203 -9.14 6.69 -29.34
CA PHE A 203 -9.80 6.77 -28.03
C PHE A 203 -11.28 6.42 -28.17
N SER A 204 -11.76 5.48 -27.36
CA SER A 204 -13.16 5.07 -27.35
C SER A 204 -13.62 4.81 -25.91
N TYR A 205 -14.63 5.54 -25.49
CA TYR A 205 -15.26 5.34 -24.18
C TYR A 205 -16.74 5.72 -24.24
N ASP A 206 -17.59 4.81 -23.77
CA ASP A 206 -19.01 5.08 -23.56
C ASP A 206 -19.24 5.45 -22.09
N PRO A 207 -19.67 6.68 -21.77
CA PRO A 207 -20.00 7.08 -20.40
C PRO A 207 -21.06 6.20 -19.73
N ASN A 208 -21.88 5.49 -20.51
CA ASN A 208 -22.82 4.50 -20.01
C ASN A 208 -22.23 3.09 -19.87
N PHE A 209 -20.93 2.94 -20.02
CA PHE A 209 -20.24 1.64 -19.94
C PHE A 209 -20.68 0.81 -18.73
N TRP A 210 -20.74 1.43 -17.57
CA TRP A 210 -21.12 0.75 -16.33
C TRP A 210 -22.60 0.36 -16.30
N ARG A 211 -23.50 1.21 -16.81
CA ARG A 211 -24.94 0.89 -16.95
C ARG A 211 -25.15 -0.25 -17.91
N ASN A 212 -24.44 -0.26 -19.02
CA ASN A 212 -24.51 -1.32 -20.02
C ASN A 212 -23.93 -2.64 -19.49
N ALA A 213 -22.95 -2.57 -18.60
CA ALA A 213 -22.39 -3.72 -17.92
C ALA A 213 -23.39 -4.36 -16.94
N LEU A 214 -24.27 -3.57 -16.28
CA LEU A 214 -25.36 -4.08 -15.44
C LEU A 214 -26.35 -4.95 -16.19
N ASN A 215 -26.60 -4.63 -17.45
CA ASN A 215 -27.57 -5.32 -18.30
C ASN A 215 -27.01 -6.60 -18.93
N LYS A 216 -25.71 -6.82 -18.88
CA LYS A 216 -25.06 -8.05 -19.34
C LYS A 216 -24.87 -9.01 -18.16
N GLN A 217 -25.17 -10.30 -18.38
CA GLN A 217 -25.06 -11.36 -17.37
C GLN A 217 -23.62 -11.76 -17.02
N ASP A 218 -22.66 -10.90 -17.23
CA ASP A 218 -21.26 -11.12 -16.89
C ASP A 218 -21.05 -10.84 -15.39
N GLU A 219 -20.61 -11.85 -14.63
CA GLU A 219 -20.39 -11.74 -13.17
C GLU A 219 -19.41 -10.62 -12.82
N ASN A 220 -18.37 -10.41 -13.63
CA ASN A 220 -17.40 -9.34 -13.42
C ASN A 220 -18.01 -7.95 -13.63
N SER A 221 -18.90 -7.82 -14.60
CA SER A 221 -19.65 -6.59 -14.83
C SER A 221 -20.64 -6.29 -13.70
N ARG A 222 -21.21 -7.34 -13.04
CA ARG A 222 -22.10 -7.20 -11.87
C ARG A 222 -21.35 -6.75 -10.63
N LEU A 223 -20.13 -7.24 -10.39
CA LEU A 223 -19.31 -6.81 -9.24
C LEU A 223 -18.94 -5.32 -9.31
N ILE A 224 -18.68 -4.83 -10.52
CA ILE A 224 -18.38 -3.42 -10.76
C ILE A 224 -19.65 -2.57 -10.63
N ALA A 225 -20.78 -3.07 -11.10
CA ALA A 225 -22.04 -2.36 -11.21
C ALA A 225 -22.85 -2.29 -9.90
N ASN A 226 -22.62 -3.20 -8.95
CA ASN A 226 -23.30 -3.21 -7.64
C ASN A 226 -22.76 -2.22 -6.63
N ARG A 227 -21.76 -1.42 -6.97
CA ARG A 227 -21.22 -0.36 -6.11
C ARG A 227 -21.62 1.00 -6.68
N ASP A 228 -21.64 2.05 -5.86
CA ASP A 228 -21.98 3.43 -6.22
C ASP A 228 -21.01 4.10 -7.22
N TYR A 229 -20.64 3.37 -8.26
CA TYR A 229 -19.68 3.82 -9.29
C TYR A 229 -20.27 4.82 -10.29
N LEU A 230 -21.56 5.01 -10.26
CA LEU A 230 -22.30 5.83 -11.20
C LEU A 230 -22.44 7.30 -10.75
N GLN A 231 -21.79 7.67 -9.64
CA GLN A 231 -22.07 8.95 -8.98
C GLN A 231 -21.95 10.16 -9.91
N VAL A 232 -20.86 10.27 -10.67
CA VAL A 232 -20.68 11.41 -11.59
C VAL A 232 -21.48 11.22 -12.88
N CYS A 233 -21.64 9.98 -13.33
CA CYS A 233 -22.40 9.67 -14.55
C CYS A 233 -23.91 9.74 -14.35
N ASP A 234 -24.39 9.78 -13.12
CA ASP A 234 -25.82 9.78 -12.80
C ASP A 234 -26.25 11.04 -12.08
N THR A 235 -26.40 10.97 -10.77
CA THR A 235 -26.86 12.07 -9.91
C THR A 235 -25.83 12.47 -8.86
N GLY A 236 -24.62 11.91 -8.92
CA GLY A 236 -23.58 12.12 -7.93
C GLY A 236 -22.59 13.23 -8.30
N CYS A 237 -21.69 13.52 -7.35
CA CYS A 237 -20.60 14.48 -7.50
C CYS A 237 -19.25 13.78 -7.42
N GLY A 238 -18.19 14.48 -7.79
CA GLY A 238 -16.82 14.01 -7.79
C GLY A 238 -16.11 14.18 -9.13
N THR A 239 -15.05 13.41 -9.35
CA THR A 239 -14.29 13.49 -10.59
C THR A 239 -13.92 12.09 -11.09
N HIS A 240 -14.10 11.88 -12.40
CA HIS A 240 -13.67 10.69 -13.12
C HIS A 240 -12.59 11.04 -14.14
N PHE A 241 -11.49 10.31 -14.12
CA PHE A 241 -10.43 10.35 -15.13
C PHE A 241 -10.43 9.03 -15.88
N ILE A 242 -10.73 9.08 -17.16
CA ILE A 242 -10.78 7.92 -18.07
C ILE A 242 -9.55 8.02 -18.98
N ILE A 243 -8.60 7.12 -18.82
CA ILE A 243 -7.29 7.17 -19.46
C ILE A 243 -7.15 5.98 -20.42
N SER A 244 -6.85 6.26 -21.70
CA SER A 244 -6.63 5.24 -22.72
C SER A 244 -5.78 5.80 -23.87
N PRO A 245 -4.84 5.03 -24.45
CA PRO A 245 -4.34 3.77 -23.91
C PRO A 245 -3.55 3.98 -22.61
N VAL A 246 -3.50 2.95 -21.78
CA VAL A 246 -2.68 2.95 -20.57
C VAL A 246 -1.26 2.57 -20.92
N ASP A 247 -0.26 3.20 -20.29
CA ASP A 247 1.14 2.83 -20.49
C ASP A 247 1.40 1.39 -20.02
N SER A 248 2.06 0.60 -20.86
CA SER A 248 2.33 -0.82 -20.60
C SER A 248 3.16 -1.09 -19.35
N VAL A 249 3.89 -0.09 -18.84
CA VAL A 249 4.64 -0.17 -17.59
C VAL A 249 3.74 -0.56 -16.40
N ILE A 250 2.47 -0.15 -16.39
CA ILE A 250 1.55 -0.51 -15.31
C ILE A 250 1.35 -2.03 -15.21
N THR A 251 1.23 -2.70 -16.35
CA THR A 251 1.07 -4.17 -16.38
C THR A 251 2.29 -4.85 -15.79
N ASN A 252 3.49 -4.41 -16.17
CA ASN A 252 4.72 -4.94 -15.63
C ASN A 252 4.80 -4.72 -14.11
N GLU A 253 4.47 -3.51 -13.64
CA GLU A 253 4.49 -3.19 -12.21
C GLU A 253 3.43 -3.95 -11.38
N ILE A 254 2.37 -4.47 -12.01
CA ILE A 254 1.39 -5.35 -11.37
C ILE A 254 1.88 -6.81 -11.39
N ASP A 255 2.38 -7.27 -12.52
CA ASP A 255 2.68 -8.68 -12.79
C ASP A 255 4.07 -9.12 -12.28
N GLU A 256 5.00 -8.17 -12.06
CA GLU A 256 6.35 -8.41 -11.49
C GLU A 256 6.35 -8.85 -10.01
N SER A 257 5.25 -9.39 -9.50
CA SER A 257 5.24 -9.97 -8.15
C SER A 257 5.80 -11.39 -8.19
N ASP A 258 7.02 -11.58 -7.71
CA ASP A 258 7.52 -12.89 -7.30
C ASP A 258 6.89 -13.25 -5.93
N ASP A 259 6.71 -14.54 -5.61
CA ASP A 259 6.17 -14.99 -4.30
C ASP A 259 6.90 -14.38 -3.09
N LYS A 260 8.12 -13.89 -3.31
CA LYS A 260 8.99 -13.30 -2.29
C LYS A 260 8.92 -11.78 -2.20
N GLU A 261 8.48 -11.07 -3.24
CA GLU A 261 8.48 -9.60 -3.29
C GLU A 261 7.11 -9.05 -3.69
N VAL A 262 6.72 -7.98 -3.01
CA VAL A 262 5.51 -7.22 -3.37
C VAL A 262 5.85 -6.28 -4.52
N SER A 263 4.99 -6.19 -5.53
CA SER A 263 5.19 -5.29 -6.68
C SER A 263 5.35 -3.83 -6.24
N LYS A 264 6.02 -3.01 -7.04
CA LYS A 264 6.23 -1.59 -6.74
C LYS A 264 4.92 -0.83 -6.60
N LEU A 265 3.92 -1.16 -7.42
CA LEU A 265 2.58 -0.59 -7.33
C LEU A 265 1.97 -0.85 -5.94
N LYS A 266 1.97 -2.10 -5.50
CA LYS A 266 1.46 -2.48 -4.17
C LYS A 266 2.25 -1.82 -3.05
N LYS A 267 3.59 -1.81 -3.12
CA LYS A 267 4.45 -1.14 -2.13
C LYS A 267 4.12 0.35 -1.96
N VAL A 268 3.71 1.04 -3.00
CA VAL A 268 3.35 2.47 -2.97
C VAL A 268 1.92 2.68 -2.47
N LEU A 269 0.96 1.88 -2.93
CA LEU A 269 -0.46 2.08 -2.64
C LEU A 269 -0.89 1.47 -1.29
N LEU A 270 -0.25 0.38 -0.84
CA LEU A 270 -0.49 -0.19 0.47
C LEU A 270 -0.12 0.79 1.58
N GLY A 271 -1.00 0.94 2.55
CA GLY A 271 -0.79 1.90 3.63
C GLY A 271 -0.82 3.34 3.17
N PHE A 272 -1.57 3.69 2.14
CA PHE A 272 -1.79 5.07 1.70
C PHE A 272 -2.34 5.93 2.83
N SER A 273 -3.34 5.43 3.55
CA SER A 273 -3.81 6.01 4.82
C SER A 273 -3.21 5.22 5.99
N ASN A 274 -2.96 5.87 7.12
CA ASN A 274 -2.46 5.21 8.32
C ASN A 274 -3.55 4.36 8.97
N THR A 275 -3.53 3.06 8.68
CA THR A 275 -4.43 2.06 9.28
C THR A 275 -3.81 1.34 10.48
N ILE A 276 -2.58 1.70 10.86
CA ILE A 276 -1.82 1.05 11.95
C ILE A 276 -2.28 1.55 13.33
N GLN A 277 -3.15 2.55 13.41
CA GLN A 277 -3.70 3.09 14.65
C GLN A 277 -5.09 2.57 14.95
N ASN A 278 -5.34 2.23 16.22
CA ASN A 278 -6.64 1.73 16.70
C ASN A 278 -7.79 2.75 16.66
N ASP A 279 -7.49 4.05 16.73
CA ASP A 279 -8.49 5.07 17.08
C ASP A 279 -9.03 5.86 15.89
N ARG A 280 -8.56 5.61 14.66
CA ARG A 280 -8.95 6.40 13.49
C ARG A 280 -9.37 5.55 12.31
N LYS A 281 -10.54 5.88 11.76
CA LYS A 281 -10.92 5.39 10.43
C LYS A 281 -10.05 6.06 9.37
N PRO A 282 -9.69 5.36 8.29
CA PRO A 282 -9.02 5.97 7.15
C PRO A 282 -9.79 7.22 6.71
N ARG A 283 -9.08 8.34 6.49
CA ARG A 283 -9.71 9.58 6.00
C ARG A 283 -10.28 9.44 4.59
N ILE A 284 -9.72 8.51 3.82
CA ILE A 284 -10.15 8.16 2.48
C ILE A 284 -9.93 6.66 2.26
N ASN A 285 -10.91 5.99 1.71
CA ASN A 285 -10.80 4.61 1.29
C ASN A 285 -10.26 4.56 -0.14
N ALA A 286 -9.20 3.81 -0.36
CA ALA A 286 -8.59 3.62 -1.66
C ALA A 286 -8.79 2.18 -2.15
N SER A 287 -9.04 2.00 -3.45
CA SER A 287 -9.13 0.71 -4.13
C SER A 287 -8.38 0.75 -5.44
N PHE A 288 -7.70 -0.33 -5.78
CA PHE A 288 -7.10 -0.53 -7.09
C PHE A 288 -7.47 -1.92 -7.61
N ARG A 289 -8.44 -1.97 -8.51
CA ARG A 289 -8.95 -3.20 -9.12
C ARG A 289 -8.34 -3.41 -10.50
N ASP A 290 -7.70 -4.55 -10.66
CA ASP A 290 -7.18 -5.04 -11.92
C ASP A 290 -8.15 -6.06 -12.51
N HIS A 291 -8.75 -5.72 -13.63
CA HIS A 291 -9.60 -6.62 -14.42
C HIS A 291 -8.72 -7.31 -15.47
N ASN A 292 -8.17 -8.47 -15.12
CA ASN A 292 -7.17 -9.17 -15.92
C ASN A 292 -7.74 -9.75 -17.23
N LEU A 293 -6.85 -10.28 -18.08
CA LEU A 293 -7.25 -10.87 -19.37
C LEU A 293 -8.05 -12.17 -19.20
N ALA A 294 -7.90 -12.88 -18.09
CA ALA A 294 -8.68 -14.09 -17.78
C ALA A 294 -10.13 -13.78 -17.37
N GLY A 295 -10.43 -12.52 -17.03
CA GLY A 295 -11.75 -12.08 -16.62
C GLY A 295 -11.93 -12.02 -15.09
N GLU A 296 -10.85 -12.21 -14.33
CA GLU A 296 -10.85 -12.07 -12.87
C GLU A 296 -10.64 -10.61 -12.49
N THR A 297 -11.17 -10.22 -11.33
CA THR A 297 -10.95 -8.90 -10.73
C THR A 297 -10.21 -9.06 -9.42
N ILE A 298 -9.04 -8.44 -9.31
CA ILE A 298 -8.18 -8.47 -8.13
C ILE A 298 -8.05 -7.05 -7.58
N ASP A 299 -8.45 -6.83 -6.34
CA ASP A 299 -8.20 -5.53 -5.67
C ASP A 299 -6.84 -5.56 -4.97
N HIS A 300 -5.85 -4.90 -5.57
CA HIS A 300 -4.47 -4.88 -5.09
C HIS A 300 -4.25 -4.10 -3.79
N ILE A 301 -5.25 -3.39 -3.29
CA ILE A 301 -5.22 -2.70 -2.00
C ILE A 301 -6.02 -3.48 -0.96
N ALA A 302 -7.28 -3.82 -1.27
CA ALA A 302 -8.19 -4.45 -0.31
C ALA A 302 -7.85 -5.93 -0.02
N GLU A 303 -7.30 -6.66 -0.99
CA GLU A 303 -6.95 -8.08 -0.83
C GLU A 303 -5.58 -8.30 -0.16
N GLN A 304 -4.79 -7.26 0.00
CA GLN A 304 -3.49 -7.33 0.67
C GLN A 304 -3.57 -6.72 2.06
N GLU A 305 -3.35 -7.54 3.06
CA GLU A 305 -3.26 -7.07 4.43
C GLU A 305 -2.03 -6.18 4.63
N PHE A 306 -2.25 -4.90 4.82
CA PHE A 306 -1.25 -4.01 5.40
C PHE A 306 -1.18 -4.23 6.92
N PHE A 307 -0.25 -3.56 7.59
CA PHE A 307 -0.10 -3.66 9.04
C PHE A 307 -1.33 -3.12 9.75
N THR A 308 -1.70 -3.82 10.82
CA THR A 308 -2.81 -3.48 11.71
C THR A 308 -2.27 -3.09 13.10
N PRO A 309 -3.09 -2.46 13.96
CA PRO A 309 -2.73 -2.23 15.35
C PRO A 309 -2.36 -3.51 16.10
N ASP A 310 -3.07 -4.60 15.82
CA ASP A 310 -2.81 -5.90 16.45
C ASP A 310 -1.41 -6.43 16.09
N ASP A 311 -0.92 -6.18 14.87
CA ASP A 311 0.44 -6.57 14.48
C ASP A 311 1.51 -5.87 15.35
N ILE A 312 1.25 -4.63 15.76
CA ILE A 312 2.14 -3.88 16.66
C ILE A 312 2.10 -4.44 18.09
N GLU A 313 0.89 -4.68 18.60
CA GLU A 313 0.71 -5.17 19.97
C GLU A 313 1.23 -6.60 20.16
N LEU A 314 1.03 -7.44 19.16
CA LEU A 314 1.46 -8.84 19.15
C LEU A 314 2.97 -9.01 18.94
N ALA A 315 3.66 -8.06 18.32
CA ALA A 315 5.09 -8.16 18.08
C ALA A 315 5.90 -8.45 19.37
N ASP A 316 7.07 -9.09 19.22
CA ASP A 316 7.93 -9.41 20.37
C ASP A 316 8.34 -8.18 21.19
N HIS A 317 8.58 -7.07 20.50
CA HIS A 317 9.00 -5.80 21.09
C HIS A 317 8.26 -4.64 20.45
N TYR A 318 7.96 -3.61 21.23
CA TYR A 318 7.50 -2.34 20.69
C TYR A 318 7.99 -1.15 21.52
N PHE A 319 8.06 0.02 20.88
CA PHE A 319 8.34 1.31 21.47
C PHE A 319 7.41 2.34 20.85
N ALA A 320 6.67 3.07 21.66
CA ALA A 320 5.72 4.07 21.18
C ALA A 320 5.76 5.32 22.05
N GLY A 321 5.94 6.49 21.44
CA GLY A 321 6.04 7.74 22.19
C GLY A 321 6.21 8.94 21.28
N ASN A 322 6.46 10.09 21.92
CA ASN A 322 6.56 11.39 21.27
C ASN A 322 7.96 11.95 21.37
N VAL A 323 8.43 12.56 20.30
CA VAL A 323 9.59 13.44 20.29
C VAL A 323 9.09 14.86 20.53
N ASN A 324 9.61 15.51 21.56
CA ASN A 324 9.21 16.86 21.94
C ASN A 324 9.93 17.94 21.09
N GLN A 325 9.62 19.20 21.35
CA GLN A 325 10.21 20.35 20.65
C GLN A 325 11.74 20.49 20.81
N PHE A 326 12.38 19.74 21.69
CA PHE A 326 13.84 19.73 21.87
C PHE A 326 14.51 18.47 21.31
N GLY A 327 13.75 17.60 20.62
CA GLY A 327 14.26 16.38 20.03
C GLY A 327 14.40 15.19 21.02
N GLN A 328 13.82 15.31 22.20
CA GLN A 328 13.85 14.26 23.23
C GLN A 328 12.64 13.35 23.05
N PHE A 329 12.88 12.05 22.94
CA PHE A 329 11.82 11.05 22.91
C PHE A 329 11.44 10.63 24.31
N SER A 330 10.14 10.51 24.56
CA SER A 330 9.58 9.88 25.75
C SER A 330 8.38 9.03 25.35
N GLY A 331 8.28 7.84 25.95
CA GLY A 331 7.20 6.92 25.58
C GLY A 331 7.20 5.65 26.40
N LYS A 332 6.47 4.66 25.91
CA LYS A 332 6.37 3.31 26.50
C LYS A 332 7.14 2.31 25.65
N GLY A 333 7.55 1.21 26.27
CA GLY A 333 8.21 0.12 25.58
C GLY A 333 7.75 -1.24 26.08
N LYS A 334 7.92 -2.26 25.23
CA LYS A 334 7.73 -3.68 25.56
C LYS A 334 8.91 -4.48 25.01
N ILE A 335 9.51 -5.31 25.85
CA ILE A 335 10.49 -6.31 25.43
C ILE A 335 9.98 -7.66 25.87
N PHE A 336 9.54 -8.46 24.92
CA PHE A 336 8.78 -9.69 25.16
C PHE A 336 7.57 -9.38 26.06
N LYS A 337 7.56 -9.89 27.29
CA LYS A 337 6.47 -9.69 28.26
C LYS A 337 6.69 -8.49 29.19
N GLN A 338 7.91 -7.95 29.22
CA GLN A 338 8.22 -6.84 30.13
C GLN A 338 7.80 -5.52 29.53
N LEU A 339 7.05 -4.74 30.29
CA LEU A 339 6.60 -3.41 29.95
C LEU A 339 7.49 -2.36 30.61
N PHE A 340 7.73 -1.26 29.93
CA PHE A 340 8.44 -0.08 30.38
C PHE A 340 7.51 1.12 30.21
N ASP A 341 7.05 1.70 31.29
CA ASP A 341 6.14 2.85 31.27
C ASP A 341 6.81 4.16 30.87
N ASN A 342 8.13 4.23 31.05
CA ASN A 342 8.93 5.38 30.71
C ASN A 342 10.23 4.97 30.00
N VAL A 343 10.32 5.31 28.73
CA VAL A 343 11.49 5.10 27.87
C VAL A 343 12.01 6.47 27.43
N PRO A 344 12.93 7.09 28.16
CA PRO A 344 13.54 8.36 27.75
C PRO A 344 14.69 8.10 26.78
N ILE A 345 14.71 8.75 25.63
CA ILE A 345 15.83 8.76 24.68
C ILE A 345 16.26 10.21 24.47
N ASN A 346 17.45 10.54 24.93
CA ASN A 346 18.00 11.86 24.78
C ASN A 346 18.75 12.01 23.48
N TRP A 347 18.38 13.03 22.71
CA TRP A 347 19.12 13.47 21.53
C TRP A 347 20.01 14.65 21.91
N LYS A 348 21.26 14.65 21.43
CA LYS A 348 22.22 15.71 21.77
C LYS A 348 21.85 16.97 20.98
N ASN A 349 21.08 17.85 21.59
CA ASN A 349 20.76 19.18 21.10
C ASN A 349 21.83 20.17 21.58
N ILE A 350 22.73 20.56 20.68
CA ILE A 350 23.90 21.39 21.01
C ILE A 350 23.47 22.79 21.50
N ASP A 351 22.44 23.34 20.87
CA ASP A 351 22.01 24.74 21.12
C ASP A 351 20.93 24.84 22.20
N ASN A 352 20.40 23.72 22.67
CA ASN A 352 19.25 23.63 23.58
C ASN A 352 18.03 24.47 23.08
N SER A 353 17.94 24.67 21.78
CA SER A 353 16.88 25.43 21.11
C SER A 353 15.80 24.50 20.55
N PRO A 354 14.58 24.98 20.30
CA PRO A 354 13.57 24.18 19.62
C PRO A 354 14.06 23.65 18.27
N ILE A 355 13.74 22.39 17.99
CA ILE A 355 14.11 21.73 16.73
C ILE A 355 13.33 22.32 15.57
N SER A 356 14.00 22.54 14.44
CA SER A 356 13.38 23.12 13.26
C SER A 356 12.36 22.19 12.59
N CYS A 357 12.45 20.87 12.82
CA CYS A 357 11.51 19.91 12.23
C CYS A 357 10.19 19.79 13.01
N GLY A 358 10.08 20.39 14.20
CA GLY A 358 8.91 20.28 15.07
C GLY A 358 8.76 18.91 15.76
N PRO A 359 7.87 18.81 16.75
CA PRO A 359 7.59 17.57 17.48
C PRO A 359 6.89 16.54 16.58
N PHE A 360 7.07 15.23 16.88
CA PHE A 360 6.45 14.14 16.12
C PHE A 360 6.34 12.87 16.96
N ARG A 361 5.54 11.91 16.50
CA ARG A 361 5.38 10.62 17.16
C ARG A 361 6.15 9.52 16.43
N ILE A 362 6.70 8.57 17.19
CA ILE A 362 7.35 7.36 16.67
C ILE A 362 6.67 6.15 17.29
N VAL A 363 6.34 5.16 16.46
CA VAL A 363 5.94 3.81 16.88
C VAL A 363 6.80 2.80 16.14
N LEU A 364 7.43 1.92 16.89
CA LEU A 364 8.31 0.88 16.40
C LEU A 364 7.89 -0.45 17.02
N ALA A 365 7.61 -1.44 16.20
CA ALA A 365 7.46 -2.83 16.62
C ALA A 365 8.50 -3.70 15.93
N ALA A 366 9.01 -4.72 16.62
CA ALA A 366 10.00 -5.63 16.08
C ALA A 366 9.68 -7.08 16.42
N VAL A 367 9.91 -7.95 15.43
CA VAL A 367 9.70 -9.39 15.52
C VAL A 367 11.07 -10.08 15.48
N GLN A 368 11.27 -11.09 16.31
CA GLN A 368 12.51 -11.85 16.32
C GLN A 368 12.78 -12.52 14.96
N GLY A 369 14.04 -12.51 14.55
CA GLY A 369 14.46 -13.06 13.26
C GLY A 369 14.25 -14.58 13.13
N THR A 370 14.27 -15.33 14.24
CA THR A 370 14.18 -16.79 14.26
C THR A 370 13.08 -17.30 15.18
N LYS A 371 12.46 -18.42 14.80
CA LYS A 371 11.43 -19.12 15.61
C LYS A 371 11.96 -19.58 16.99
N LYS A 372 13.27 -19.70 17.14
CA LYS A 372 13.89 -20.15 18.39
C LYS A 372 13.96 -19.07 19.48
N GLU A 373 13.94 -17.82 19.05
CA GLU A 373 14.19 -16.67 19.94
C GLU A 373 12.93 -15.88 20.29
N THR A 374 11.79 -16.18 19.65
CA THR A 374 10.50 -15.50 19.86
C THR A 374 9.67 -16.16 20.96
N LEU A 375 8.73 -15.39 21.52
CA LEU A 375 7.63 -15.90 22.39
C LEU A 375 6.36 -16.18 21.63
N LEU A 376 6.31 -15.82 20.34
CA LEU A 376 5.14 -16.00 19.50
C LEU A 376 4.93 -17.50 19.17
N SER A 377 3.68 -17.88 18.92
CA SER A 377 3.41 -19.21 18.36
C SER A 377 4.08 -19.32 16.98
N PRO A 378 4.41 -20.53 16.52
CA PRO A 378 5.03 -20.74 15.21
C PRO A 378 4.24 -20.08 14.06
N GLU A 379 2.91 -20.16 14.11
CA GLU A 379 1.98 -19.63 13.10
C GLU A 379 2.01 -18.10 13.11
N LEU A 380 1.90 -17.48 14.30
CA LEU A 380 1.91 -16.02 14.46
C LEU A 380 3.28 -15.43 14.07
N HIS A 381 4.36 -16.12 14.47
CA HIS A 381 5.71 -15.70 14.07
C HIS A 381 5.87 -15.76 12.54
N GLU A 382 5.39 -16.81 11.88
CA GLU A 382 5.46 -16.96 10.43
C GLU A 382 4.64 -15.87 9.72
N TYR A 383 3.44 -15.58 10.21
CA TYR A 383 2.58 -14.51 9.72
C TYR A 383 3.27 -13.14 9.83
N LEU A 384 3.69 -12.73 11.03
CA LEU A 384 4.33 -11.42 11.24
C LEU A 384 5.67 -11.30 10.51
N ARG A 385 6.47 -12.36 10.49
CA ARG A 385 7.74 -12.37 9.74
C ARG A 385 7.50 -12.29 8.23
N GLY A 386 6.50 -13.00 7.71
CA GLY A 386 6.10 -12.89 6.31
C GLY A 386 5.74 -11.46 5.93
N LYS A 387 4.93 -10.79 6.76
CA LYS A 387 4.59 -9.37 6.57
C LYS A 387 5.82 -8.45 6.66
N THR A 388 6.66 -8.60 7.69
CA THR A 388 7.83 -7.71 7.87
C THR A 388 8.88 -7.90 6.79
N ILE A 389 9.08 -9.10 6.27
CA ILE A 389 9.98 -9.34 5.13
C ILE A 389 9.49 -8.63 3.87
N LYS A 390 8.18 -8.63 3.63
CA LYS A 390 7.57 -8.05 2.43
C LYS A 390 7.33 -6.55 2.53
N LEU A 391 6.91 -6.07 3.69
CA LEU A 391 6.40 -4.71 3.90
C LEU A 391 7.09 -3.98 5.06
N GLY A 392 8.04 -4.58 5.77
CA GLY A 392 8.71 -3.95 6.91
C GLY A 392 9.48 -2.69 6.54
N GLY A 393 9.85 -1.91 7.53
CA GLY A 393 10.60 -0.66 7.33
C GLY A 393 9.99 0.53 8.07
N ILE A 394 10.43 1.74 7.71
CA ILE A 394 10.03 2.99 8.35
C ILE A 394 9.09 3.76 7.44
N TYR A 395 7.83 3.85 7.82
CA TYR A 395 6.78 4.60 7.13
C TYR A 395 6.66 6.00 7.74
N ILE A 396 6.39 7.00 6.92
CA ILE A 396 6.11 8.36 7.38
C ILE A 396 4.71 8.72 6.94
N TYR A 397 3.90 9.17 7.89
CA TYR A 397 2.56 9.70 7.66
C TYR A 397 2.54 11.17 8.03
N ARG A 398 1.93 11.99 7.18
CA ARG A 398 1.61 13.37 7.45
C ARG A 398 0.10 13.54 7.38
N ASP A 399 -0.52 13.95 8.50
CA ASP A 399 -1.96 14.07 8.61
C ASP A 399 -2.71 12.82 8.12
N ASP A 400 -2.23 11.64 8.55
CA ASP A 400 -2.72 10.29 8.23
C ASP A 400 -2.48 9.80 6.79
N ILE A 401 -1.85 10.61 5.92
CA ILE A 401 -1.51 10.21 4.55
C ILE A 401 -0.01 9.92 4.43
N ARG A 402 0.32 8.83 3.74
CA ARG A 402 1.69 8.37 3.56
C ARG A 402 2.54 9.36 2.74
N VAL A 403 3.74 9.63 3.22
CA VAL A 403 4.77 10.39 2.51
C VAL A 403 5.69 9.42 1.77
N LEU A 404 5.69 9.49 0.44
CA LEU A 404 6.58 8.68 -0.38
C LEU A 404 8.00 9.27 -0.43
N PRO A 405 9.04 8.43 -0.64
CA PRO A 405 9.03 6.98 -0.84
C PRO A 405 9.27 6.18 0.45
N TYR A 406 9.07 6.78 1.62
CA TYR A 406 9.34 6.12 2.89
C TYR A 406 8.46 4.88 3.09
N GLY A 407 9.05 3.84 3.71
CA GLY A 407 8.42 2.54 3.93
C GLY A 407 8.87 1.47 2.94
N GLY A 408 8.78 0.21 3.38
CA GLY A 408 9.28 -0.94 2.63
C GLY A 408 10.71 -1.36 3.01
N PRO A 409 11.01 -2.66 2.85
CA PRO A 409 12.26 -3.25 3.35
C PRO A 409 13.52 -2.76 2.61
N ASP A 410 13.36 -2.30 1.38
CA ASP A 410 14.47 -1.89 0.51
C ASP A 410 14.80 -0.38 0.60
N VAL A 411 14.03 0.35 1.44
CA VAL A 411 14.18 1.80 1.61
C VAL A 411 14.92 2.11 2.90
N ASP A 412 16.15 2.63 2.81
CA ASP A 412 17.03 2.86 3.98
C ASP A 412 17.48 4.33 4.13
N PHE A 413 16.54 5.28 4.08
CA PHE A 413 16.83 6.71 4.26
C PHE A 413 17.46 7.04 5.61
N PHE A 414 17.17 6.25 6.64
CA PHE A 414 17.67 6.44 8.01
C PHE A 414 18.87 5.56 8.33
N GLY A 415 19.42 4.84 7.35
CA GLY A 415 20.64 4.08 7.47
C GLY A 415 20.58 2.91 8.47
N VAL A 416 19.42 2.29 8.66
CA VAL A 416 19.23 1.14 9.55
C VAL A 416 20.02 -0.06 9.04
N GLU A 417 19.82 -0.43 7.79
CA GLU A 417 20.54 -1.55 7.15
C GLU A 417 22.02 -1.25 6.95
N LYS A 418 22.33 0.01 6.57
CA LYS A 418 23.72 0.45 6.44
C LYS A 418 24.49 0.29 7.76
N ARG A 419 23.92 0.73 8.90
CA ARG A 419 24.57 0.56 10.21
C ARG A 419 24.73 -0.89 10.59
N ARG A 420 23.72 -1.73 10.32
CA ARG A 420 23.78 -3.16 10.60
C ARG A 420 24.91 -3.85 9.83
N THR A 421 25.16 -3.45 8.59
CA THR A 421 26.27 -3.99 7.78
C THR A 421 27.63 -3.61 8.35
N TYR A 422 27.80 -2.36 8.81
CA TYR A 422 29.09 -1.87 9.31
C TYR A 422 29.36 -2.21 10.78
N ARG A 423 28.33 -2.30 11.63
CA ARG A 423 28.45 -2.51 13.09
C ARG A 423 27.32 -3.40 13.59
N ALA A 424 27.34 -4.66 13.20
CA ALA A 424 26.33 -5.64 13.59
C ALA A 424 26.19 -5.76 15.12
N ALA A 425 27.27 -5.58 15.89
CA ALA A 425 27.25 -5.64 17.34
C ALA A 425 26.45 -4.49 18.00
N ASP A 426 26.35 -3.34 17.36
CA ASP A 426 25.66 -2.15 17.87
C ASP A 426 24.25 -1.96 17.26
N SER A 427 23.83 -2.86 16.35
CA SER A 427 22.59 -2.73 15.59
C SER A 427 21.68 -3.93 15.81
N TYR A 428 20.50 -3.69 16.36
CA TYR A 428 19.49 -4.73 16.54
C TYR A 428 18.46 -4.75 15.40
N PHE A 429 18.00 -3.57 14.98
CA PHE A 429 16.91 -3.43 14.06
C PHE A 429 17.31 -3.66 12.59
N SER A 430 16.36 -4.18 11.82
CA SER A 430 16.43 -4.33 10.37
C SER A 430 15.09 -3.97 9.77
N ASN A 431 15.07 -3.35 8.60
CA ASN A 431 13.83 -3.04 7.89
C ASN A 431 12.95 -4.28 7.69
N ARG A 432 13.57 -5.47 7.56
CA ARG A 432 12.86 -6.74 7.33
C ARG A 432 12.36 -7.43 8.60
N ASN A 433 12.61 -6.90 9.78
CA ASN A 433 12.12 -7.47 11.04
C ASN A 433 11.35 -6.45 11.89
N MET A 434 11.06 -5.28 11.34
CA MET A 434 10.37 -4.23 12.08
C MET A 434 9.22 -3.62 11.27
N ILE A 435 8.29 -3.07 12.00
CA ILE A 435 7.23 -2.19 11.56
C ILE A 435 7.44 -0.88 12.29
N CYS A 436 7.78 0.18 11.58
CA CYS A 436 7.96 1.49 12.19
C CYS A 436 7.13 2.51 11.43
N TYR A 437 6.44 3.36 12.15
CA TYR A 437 5.83 4.54 11.53
C TYR A 437 6.08 5.79 12.36
N ILE A 438 6.17 6.91 11.64
CA ILE A 438 6.40 8.24 12.19
C ILE A 438 5.23 9.09 11.75
N GLU A 439 4.60 9.78 12.71
CA GLU A 439 3.49 10.67 12.45
C GLU A 439 3.93 12.12 12.57
N LEU A 440 3.66 12.84 11.51
CA LEU A 440 3.87 14.26 11.34
C LEU A 440 2.52 14.95 11.16
N THR A 441 2.45 16.22 11.49
CA THR A 441 1.34 17.09 11.11
C THR A 441 1.86 18.27 10.31
N ARG A 442 1.04 18.78 9.40
CA ARG A 442 1.40 19.99 8.66
C ARG A 442 1.59 21.18 9.60
N GLU A 443 0.76 21.28 10.62
CA GLU A 443 0.79 22.35 11.62
C GLU A 443 2.15 22.39 12.37
N ASN A 444 2.61 21.25 12.87
CA ASN A 444 3.84 21.17 13.68
C ASN A 444 5.12 21.01 12.84
N ASN A 445 5.01 20.48 11.62
CA ASN A 445 6.15 20.05 10.81
C ASN A 445 6.18 20.71 9.41
N SER A 446 5.70 21.96 9.28
CA SER A 446 5.61 22.69 8.01
C SER A 446 6.97 22.89 7.32
N THR A 447 8.06 22.92 8.07
CA THR A 447 9.43 23.05 7.55
C THR A 447 9.98 21.80 6.88
N LEU A 448 9.37 20.63 7.10
CA LEU A 448 9.67 19.39 6.39
C LEU A 448 8.92 19.38 5.04
N GLN A 449 9.50 19.99 4.02
CA GLN A 449 8.90 20.10 2.69
C GLN A 449 9.22 18.89 1.82
N GLU A 450 8.21 18.37 1.11
CA GLU A 450 8.39 17.27 0.16
C GLU A 450 9.00 17.75 -1.15
N LYS A 451 9.89 16.95 -1.76
CA LYS A 451 10.42 17.18 -3.12
C LYS A 451 9.29 17.15 -4.15
N ALA A 452 9.45 17.86 -5.27
CA ALA A 452 8.45 17.90 -6.34
C ALA A 452 8.19 16.52 -6.96
N GLY A 453 9.25 15.72 -7.15
CA GLY A 453 9.17 14.35 -7.68
C GLY A 453 8.70 13.30 -6.67
N ARG A 454 8.32 13.69 -5.44
CA ARG A 454 7.92 12.78 -4.36
C ARG A 454 9.00 11.76 -3.96
N GLU A 455 10.24 12.14 -4.09
CA GLU A 455 11.42 11.37 -3.69
C GLU A 455 11.88 11.72 -2.26
N GLY A 456 10.94 11.90 -1.35
CA GLY A 456 11.18 12.25 0.05
C GLY A 456 11.21 13.75 0.32
N PHE A 457 11.75 14.12 1.47
CA PHE A 457 11.86 15.51 1.89
C PHE A 457 13.06 16.23 1.28
N ILE A 458 12.95 17.55 1.15
CA ILE A 458 14.06 18.43 0.79
C ILE A 458 15.09 18.40 1.92
N GLU A 459 16.37 18.26 1.58
CA GLU A 459 17.48 18.16 2.55
C GLU A 459 17.85 19.54 3.14
N ASN A 460 16.89 20.17 3.82
CA ASN A 460 17.09 21.39 4.59
C ASN A 460 17.56 21.11 6.04
N LYS A 461 17.72 22.16 6.87
CA LYS A 461 18.11 22.03 8.27
C LYS A 461 17.12 21.15 9.06
N ALA A 462 15.81 21.33 8.82
CA ALA A 462 14.76 20.59 9.51
C ALA A 462 14.86 19.08 9.22
N TYR A 463 15.04 18.70 7.95
CA TYR A 463 15.21 17.29 7.58
C TYR A 463 16.47 16.67 8.15
N LYS A 464 17.60 17.41 8.19
CA LYS A 464 18.84 16.90 8.79
C LYS A 464 18.68 16.65 10.29
N GLN A 465 17.97 17.51 11.01
CA GLN A 465 17.64 17.30 12.43
C GLN A 465 16.70 16.11 12.60
N PHE A 466 15.62 16.07 11.86
CA PHE A 466 14.65 14.97 11.84
C PHE A 466 15.34 13.62 11.65
N ARG A 467 16.17 13.52 10.61
CA ARG A 467 16.96 12.31 10.32
C ARG A 467 17.88 11.95 11.49
N SER A 468 18.62 12.92 12.03
CA SER A 468 19.54 12.70 13.15
C SER A 468 18.83 12.22 14.41
N ILE A 469 17.64 12.75 14.71
CA ILE A 469 16.84 12.34 15.86
C ILE A 469 16.38 10.87 15.70
N ILE A 470 15.89 10.50 14.53
CA ILE A 470 15.45 9.13 14.24
C ILE A 470 16.63 8.15 14.29
N GLU A 471 17.77 8.51 13.69
CA GLU A 471 18.99 7.69 13.76
C GLU A 471 19.43 7.49 15.21
N ASN A 472 19.41 8.56 16.02
CA ASN A 472 19.73 8.48 17.46
C ASN A 472 18.74 7.61 18.22
N PHE A 473 17.44 7.69 17.91
CA PHE A 473 16.41 6.85 18.51
C PHE A 473 16.73 5.36 18.30
N PHE A 474 16.95 4.94 17.06
CA PHE A 474 17.27 3.54 16.76
C PHE A 474 18.57 3.07 17.42
N ILE A 475 19.61 3.89 17.43
CA ILE A 475 20.89 3.57 18.05
C ILE A 475 20.74 3.45 19.58
N SER A 476 20.07 4.40 20.20
CA SER A 476 19.93 4.45 21.65
C SER A 476 19.04 3.33 22.18
N VAL A 477 17.91 3.05 21.52
CA VAL A 477 17.04 1.92 21.87
C VAL A 477 17.80 0.60 21.71
N ALA A 478 18.51 0.40 20.60
CA ALA A 478 19.31 -0.80 20.40
C ALA A 478 20.36 -0.98 21.49
N LYS A 479 21.13 0.07 21.79
CA LYS A 479 22.19 0.02 22.82
C LYS A 479 21.65 -0.20 24.24
N GLN A 480 20.57 0.46 24.62
CA GLN A 480 20.03 0.35 25.97
C GLN A 480 19.37 -1.01 26.24
N TYR A 481 18.66 -1.56 25.28
CA TYR A 481 17.75 -2.68 25.51
C TYR A 481 18.16 -4.00 24.87
N PHE A 482 19.01 -3.99 23.84
CA PHE A 482 19.28 -5.19 23.05
C PHE A 482 20.75 -5.60 22.95
N VAL A 483 21.67 -4.62 23.07
CA VAL A 483 23.12 -4.87 22.96
C VAL A 483 23.69 -5.32 24.33
N GLU A 484 24.72 -6.16 24.29
CA GLU A 484 25.32 -6.79 25.50
C GLU A 484 25.72 -5.82 26.61
N SER A 485 26.19 -4.65 26.25
CA SER A 485 26.65 -3.62 27.20
C SER A 485 25.52 -2.72 27.75
N GLY A 486 24.27 -2.96 27.34
CA GLY A 486 23.14 -2.11 27.69
C GLY A 486 22.66 -2.35 29.13
N GLU A 487 22.38 -1.27 29.85
CA GLU A 487 21.93 -1.35 31.26
C GLU A 487 20.61 -2.11 31.42
N LEU A 488 19.74 -2.08 30.42
CA LEU A 488 18.41 -2.73 30.39
C LEU A 488 18.37 -3.97 29.50
N ALA A 489 19.51 -4.41 28.98
CA ALA A 489 19.59 -5.54 28.04
C ALA A 489 19.51 -6.93 28.74
N GLU A 490 19.64 -7.01 30.06
CA GLU A 490 19.61 -8.29 30.78
C GLU A 490 18.29 -9.06 30.56
N THR A 491 17.17 -8.34 30.60
CA THR A 491 15.85 -8.94 30.34
C THR A 491 15.76 -9.54 28.96
N PHE A 492 16.22 -8.83 27.95
CA PHE A 492 16.22 -9.33 26.57
C PHE A 492 17.05 -10.59 26.43
N LYS A 493 18.27 -10.59 26.99
CA LYS A 493 19.19 -11.74 26.93
C LYS A 493 18.59 -12.95 27.63
N PHE A 494 18.12 -12.76 28.86
CA PHE A 494 17.55 -13.84 29.67
C PHE A 494 16.35 -14.50 28.96
N GLU A 495 15.40 -13.68 28.49
CA GLU A 495 14.22 -14.19 27.80
C GLU A 495 14.57 -14.85 26.46
N LYS A 496 15.47 -14.27 25.68
CA LYS A 496 15.96 -14.84 24.43
C LYS A 496 16.62 -16.21 24.63
N GLU A 497 17.50 -16.35 25.63
CA GLU A 497 18.12 -17.63 25.96
C GLU A 497 17.12 -18.66 26.47
N ARG A 498 16.17 -18.22 27.30
CA ARG A 498 15.10 -19.07 27.80
C ARG A 498 14.23 -19.59 26.66
N ASN A 499 13.84 -18.74 25.74
CA ASN A 499 13.05 -19.12 24.59
C ASN A 499 13.79 -20.12 23.69
N LYS A 500 15.08 -19.89 23.46
CA LYS A 500 15.93 -20.82 22.70
C LYS A 500 16.02 -22.18 23.37
N LYS A 501 16.26 -22.23 24.68
CA LYS A 501 16.29 -23.48 25.45
C LYS A 501 14.96 -24.23 25.39
N ASN A 502 13.85 -23.51 25.54
CA ASN A 502 12.50 -24.08 25.46
C ASN A 502 12.22 -24.66 24.07
N TYR A 503 12.54 -23.91 23.02
CA TYR A 503 12.37 -24.35 21.64
C TYR A 503 13.21 -25.59 21.34
N ASP A 504 14.49 -25.60 21.71
CA ASP A 504 15.39 -26.73 21.52
C ASP A 504 14.89 -27.96 22.30
N ALA A 505 14.33 -27.79 23.48
CA ALA A 505 13.71 -28.87 24.26
C ALA A 505 12.46 -29.43 23.57
N LEU A 506 11.59 -28.57 23.02
CA LEU A 506 10.40 -28.95 22.27
C LEU A 506 10.80 -29.67 20.97
N GLU A 507 11.79 -29.17 20.24
CA GLU A 507 12.30 -29.81 19.02
C GLU A 507 12.88 -31.19 19.31
N LYS A 508 13.66 -31.33 20.38
CA LYS A 508 14.18 -32.65 20.80
C LYS A 508 13.06 -33.62 21.13
N ARG A 509 12.02 -33.15 21.86
CA ARG A 509 10.84 -33.97 22.18
C ARG A 509 10.09 -34.40 20.91
N ALA A 510 9.90 -33.47 19.96
CA ALA A 510 9.24 -33.74 18.68
C ALA A 510 10.04 -34.76 17.83
N LYS A 511 11.38 -34.61 17.78
CA LYS A 511 12.26 -35.60 17.10
C LYS A 511 12.16 -36.98 17.73
N LEU A 512 12.27 -37.04 19.05
CA LEU A 512 12.16 -38.32 19.79
C LEU A 512 10.79 -38.99 19.55
N LYS A 513 9.70 -38.17 19.56
CA LYS A 513 8.35 -38.68 19.24
C LYS A 513 8.27 -39.23 17.82
N ASN A 514 8.85 -38.54 16.84
CA ASN A 514 8.86 -39.01 15.45
C ASN A 514 9.71 -40.23 15.26
N GLU A 515 10.85 -40.35 15.95
CA GLU A 515 11.70 -41.57 15.94
C GLU A 515 10.95 -42.74 16.54
N LYS A 516 10.28 -42.56 17.69
CA LYS A 516 9.45 -43.61 18.31
C LYS A 516 8.30 -44.04 17.38
N LYS A 517 7.62 -43.05 16.71
CA LYS A 517 6.58 -43.39 15.71
C LYS A 517 7.14 -44.21 14.55
N LYS A 518 8.29 -43.81 13.99
CA LYS A 518 8.94 -44.56 12.90
C LYS A 518 9.34 -45.97 13.33
N GLN A 519 9.87 -46.11 14.55
CA GLN A 519 10.23 -47.42 15.09
C GLN A 519 8.99 -48.30 15.26
N LEU A 520 7.89 -47.75 15.81
CA LEU A 520 6.64 -48.47 15.97
C LEU A 520 6.05 -48.95 14.63
N VAL A 521 6.08 -48.08 13.60
CA VAL A 521 5.65 -48.49 12.25
C VAL A 521 6.52 -49.59 11.70
N LYS A 522 7.84 -49.53 11.87
CA LYS A 522 8.78 -50.60 11.46
C LYS A 522 8.53 -51.91 12.19
N ASP A 523 8.25 -51.85 13.48
CA ASP A 523 7.93 -53.01 14.29
C ASP A 523 6.58 -53.63 13.87
N LEU A 524 5.61 -52.79 13.47
CA LEU A 524 4.34 -53.24 12.88
C LEU A 524 4.56 -53.94 11.52
N ASP A 525 5.40 -53.36 10.67
CA ASP A 525 5.76 -53.98 9.39
C ASP A 525 6.35 -55.36 9.60
N GLY A 526 7.37 -55.47 10.47
CA GLY A 526 7.98 -56.77 10.82
C GLY A 526 6.98 -57.78 11.39
N PHE A 527 6.04 -57.31 12.24
CA PHE A 527 4.99 -58.14 12.81
C PHE A 527 4.07 -58.71 11.73
N PHE A 528 3.56 -57.87 10.83
CA PHE A 528 2.64 -58.31 9.77
C PHE A 528 3.33 -59.09 8.65
N GLU A 529 4.63 -58.92 8.39
CA GLU A 529 5.40 -59.69 7.44
C GLU A 529 5.57 -61.16 7.87
N HIS A 530 5.60 -61.44 9.18
CA HIS A 530 5.68 -62.82 9.71
C HIS A 530 4.36 -63.59 9.60
N PHE A 531 3.25 -62.87 9.35
CA PHE A 531 1.92 -63.45 9.16
C PHE A 531 1.54 -63.51 7.68
N LYS A 532 2.11 -64.45 6.93
CA LYS A 532 1.74 -64.72 5.54
C LYS A 532 0.80 -65.94 5.50
N ASP A 533 -0.49 -65.66 5.70
CA ASP A 533 -1.51 -66.66 5.43
C ASP A 533 -2.31 -66.18 4.19
N GLU A 534 -2.28 -66.97 3.11
CA GLU A 534 -2.89 -66.64 1.82
C GLU A 534 -4.42 -66.44 1.95
N ASN A 535 -5.07 -67.09 2.90
CA ASN A 535 -6.50 -67.01 3.14
C ASN A 535 -6.94 -65.68 3.83
N PHE A 536 -6.03 -65.00 4.51
CA PHE A 536 -6.33 -63.79 5.31
C PHE A 536 -5.55 -62.56 4.88
N THR A 537 -4.87 -62.61 3.74
CA THR A 537 -3.98 -61.52 3.24
C THR A 537 -4.68 -60.15 3.23
N THR A 538 -5.93 -60.06 2.76
CA THR A 538 -6.67 -58.81 2.68
C THR A 538 -7.05 -58.27 4.07
N LEU A 539 -7.42 -59.14 5.01
CA LEU A 539 -7.76 -58.76 6.38
C LEU A 539 -6.54 -58.25 7.14
N ILE A 540 -5.40 -58.91 6.95
CA ILE A 540 -4.11 -58.55 7.54
C ILE A 540 -3.66 -57.16 7.01
N LEU A 541 -3.76 -56.94 5.71
CA LEU A 541 -3.39 -55.67 5.07
C LEU A 541 -4.29 -54.53 5.55
N ASN A 542 -5.60 -54.72 5.60
CA ASN A 542 -6.52 -53.71 6.07
C ASN A 542 -6.29 -53.33 7.55
N LYS A 543 -5.99 -54.34 8.40
CA LYS A 543 -5.68 -54.07 9.81
C LYS A 543 -4.36 -53.36 9.99
N LYS A 544 -3.33 -53.71 9.18
CA LYS A 544 -2.06 -52.99 9.14
C LYS A 544 -2.28 -51.52 8.83
N ILE A 545 -2.99 -51.20 7.75
CA ILE A 545 -3.30 -49.80 7.34
C ILE A 545 -4.08 -49.08 8.43
N GLU A 546 -5.05 -49.72 9.07
CA GLU A 546 -5.81 -49.11 10.16
C GLU A 546 -4.90 -48.70 11.33
N ILE A 547 -4.02 -49.59 11.76
CA ILE A 547 -3.10 -49.34 12.88
C ILE A 547 -2.05 -48.30 12.49
N GLU A 548 -1.48 -48.34 11.29
CA GLU A 548 -0.58 -47.29 10.79
C GLU A 548 -1.23 -45.94 10.79
N ASN A 549 -2.47 -45.81 10.31
CA ASN A 549 -3.21 -44.54 10.33
C ASN A 549 -3.42 -44.03 11.76
N LYS A 550 -3.72 -44.91 12.73
CA LYS A 550 -3.79 -44.55 14.15
C LYS A 550 -2.45 -44.03 14.68
N VAL A 551 -1.34 -44.65 14.30
CA VAL A 551 0.01 -44.20 14.70
C VAL A 551 0.36 -42.85 14.11
N TYR A 552 0.04 -42.61 12.84
CA TYR A 552 0.30 -41.31 12.20
C TYR A 552 -0.61 -40.19 12.70
N SER A 553 -1.86 -40.48 12.99
CA SER A 553 -2.84 -39.52 13.51
C SER A 553 -2.66 -39.18 15.00
N PHE A 554 -1.89 -39.97 15.75
CA PHE A 554 -1.66 -39.74 17.19
C PHE A 554 -0.84 -38.46 17.41
N ASN A 555 -1.45 -37.46 18.05
CA ASN A 555 -0.85 -36.11 18.24
C ASN A 555 -0.73 -35.67 19.71
N GLU A 556 -0.98 -36.57 20.68
CA GLU A 556 -0.94 -36.28 22.12
C GLU A 556 0.49 -36.28 22.70
N ASN A 557 0.63 -35.88 23.98
CA ASN A 557 1.92 -35.71 24.66
C ASN A 557 2.70 -37.05 24.83
N LEU A 558 4.02 -36.94 25.06
CA LEU A 558 4.91 -38.12 25.23
C LEU A 558 4.49 -39.05 26.38
N VAL A 559 3.83 -38.53 27.43
CA VAL A 559 3.35 -39.31 28.57
C VAL A 559 2.23 -40.26 28.14
N ASP A 560 1.37 -39.83 27.22
CA ASP A 560 0.25 -40.59 26.68
C ASP A 560 0.72 -41.59 25.59
N TYR A 561 1.95 -41.40 25.07
CA TYR A 561 2.51 -42.25 24.01
C TYR A 561 2.80 -43.68 24.48
N ASP A 562 3.27 -43.84 25.70
CA ASP A 562 3.54 -45.21 26.24
C ASP A 562 2.22 -45.94 26.47
N SER A 563 1.16 -45.27 26.92
CA SER A 563 -0.19 -45.83 26.99
C SER A 563 -0.75 -46.15 25.61
N PHE A 564 -0.47 -45.31 24.63
CA PHE A 564 -0.87 -45.51 23.24
C PHE A 564 -0.19 -46.77 22.65
N ILE A 565 1.14 -46.93 22.85
CA ILE A 565 1.89 -48.14 22.43
C ILE A 565 1.25 -49.37 23.05
N THR A 566 0.97 -49.38 24.36
CA THR A 566 0.35 -50.50 25.06
C THR A 566 -1.01 -50.84 24.43
N ASN A 567 -1.81 -49.86 24.06
CA ASN A 567 -3.09 -50.09 23.40
C ASN A 567 -2.92 -50.71 22.00
N ILE A 568 -1.94 -50.25 21.22
CA ILE A 568 -1.61 -50.85 19.92
C ILE A 568 -1.15 -52.31 20.06
N GLU A 569 -0.32 -52.61 21.06
CA GLU A 569 0.12 -53.99 21.32
C GLU A 569 -1.07 -54.90 21.72
N LEU A 570 -1.98 -54.40 22.55
CA LEU A 570 -3.21 -55.13 22.89
C LEU A 570 -4.10 -55.37 21.67
N GLU A 571 -4.20 -54.37 20.78
CA GLU A 571 -4.98 -54.48 19.55
C GLU A 571 -4.38 -55.53 18.58
N LYS A 572 -3.05 -55.61 18.50
CA LYS A 572 -2.33 -56.65 17.75
C LYS A 572 -2.63 -58.05 18.31
N VAL A 573 -2.56 -58.22 19.63
CA VAL A 573 -2.84 -59.49 20.27
C VAL A 573 -4.29 -59.96 20.03
N LYS A 574 -5.26 -59.08 20.22
CA LYS A 574 -6.67 -59.38 19.92
C LYS A 574 -6.89 -59.78 18.47
N PHE A 575 -6.29 -59.04 17.53
CA PHE A 575 -6.40 -59.38 16.10
C PHE A 575 -5.86 -60.76 15.78
N LEU A 576 -4.74 -61.19 16.45
CA LEU A 576 -4.19 -62.52 16.30
C LEU A 576 -5.10 -63.61 16.87
N GLU A 577 -5.73 -63.35 18.02
CA GLU A 577 -6.70 -64.28 18.62
C GLU A 577 -7.93 -64.43 17.72
N ASP A 578 -8.43 -63.36 17.15
CA ASP A 578 -9.55 -63.39 16.20
C ASP A 578 -9.20 -64.15 14.89
N LEU A 579 -7.97 -64.01 14.39
CA LEU A 579 -7.49 -64.79 13.24
C LEU A 579 -7.36 -66.28 13.52
N LYS A 580 -6.95 -66.63 14.73
CA LYS A 580 -6.82 -68.05 15.14
C LYS A 580 -8.17 -68.76 15.38
N SER A 581 -9.21 -67.96 15.65
CA SER A 581 -10.56 -68.47 15.88
C SER A 581 -11.39 -68.63 14.59
N LYS A 582 -10.94 -68.05 13.48
CA LYS A 582 -11.50 -68.20 12.13
C LYS A 582 -10.80 -69.28 11.33
#